data_c386a72c2ff9c9ef02ed2c298e264c56
#
_entry.id   c386a72c2ff9c9ef02ed2c298e264c56
#
_cell.length_a   1.000
_cell.length_b   1.000
_cell.length_c   1.000
_cell.angle_alpha   90.00
_cell.angle_beta   90.00
_cell.angle_gamma   90.00
#
_symmetry.space_group_name_H-M   'P 1'
#
loop_
_entity.id
_entity.type
_entity.pdbx_description
1 polymer ?
#
loop_
_entity_poly.entity_id
_entity_poly.type
_entity_poly.pdbx_seq_one_letter_code
_entity_poly.pdbx_strand_id
1 'polypeptide(L)'
;GGQSGNGFVNDIYSSSDGKAWIKEDNATWSGRSGHAVVVYNSKLWIMGGNDNNADLKDVWSSSDGTSWTQHSSSVSWDGMKDHSAQVFDGKIWILGGNDGGTRLKKYYNFDGTTWSSASIPSWSQRSSFVSYDFDNYLWVVGGDNGTSGSTHMNNIWKFGKTD
;
A
#
# COMPACT_ATOMS: atom_id res chain seq x y z
N GLY A 1 -5.33 5.58 -10.60
CA GLY A 1 -3.87 5.55 -10.79
C GLY A 1 -3.40 4.33 -11.53
N GLY A 2 -2.10 4.25 -11.77
CA GLY A 2 -1.43 3.17 -12.50
C GLY A 2 -0.43 3.72 -13.50
N GLN A 3 0.09 2.82 -14.36
CA GLN A 3 1.01 3.19 -15.44
C GLN A 3 0.31 2.97 -16.79
N SER A 4 0.42 3.97 -17.66
CA SER A 4 -0.02 3.91 -19.06
C SER A 4 1.19 4.03 -20.00
N GLY A 5 0.98 3.86 -21.32
CA GLY A 5 2.04 4.08 -22.31
C GLY A 5 2.62 5.50 -22.32
N ASN A 6 1.93 6.46 -21.72
CA ASN A 6 2.32 7.87 -21.64
C ASN A 6 2.81 8.31 -20.25
N GLY A 7 3.04 7.38 -19.33
CA GLY A 7 3.51 7.65 -17.97
C GLY A 7 2.52 7.23 -16.89
N PHE A 8 2.69 7.76 -15.69
CA PHE A 8 1.82 7.47 -14.56
C PHE A 8 0.57 8.35 -14.57
N VAL A 9 -0.55 7.77 -14.19
CA VAL A 9 -1.86 8.41 -14.21
C VAL A 9 -2.43 8.56 -12.79
N ASN A 10 -3.32 9.55 -12.62
CA ASN A 10 -4.07 9.79 -11.39
C ASN A 10 -5.59 9.72 -11.60
N ASP A 11 -6.01 9.09 -12.70
CA ASP A 11 -7.41 8.88 -13.00
C ASP A 11 -8.07 7.92 -12.02
N ILE A 12 -9.37 8.11 -11.85
CA ILE A 12 -10.22 7.31 -10.99
C ILE A 12 -11.41 6.84 -11.82
N TYR A 13 -11.81 5.62 -11.61
CA TYR A 13 -13.00 5.03 -12.19
C TYR A 13 -13.84 4.37 -11.10
N SER A 14 -15.14 4.52 -11.18
CA SER A 14 -16.11 3.86 -10.32
C SER A 14 -17.06 2.98 -11.10
N SER A 15 -17.63 1.99 -10.46
CA SER A 15 -18.69 1.14 -10.99
C SER A 15 -19.58 0.64 -9.86
N SER A 16 -20.88 0.60 -10.07
CA SER A 16 -21.83 0.02 -9.12
C SER A 16 -22.13 -1.45 -9.40
N ASP A 17 -21.78 -1.96 -10.59
CA ASP A 17 -22.10 -3.33 -11.04
C ASP A 17 -20.87 -4.12 -11.52
N GLY A 18 -19.69 -3.50 -11.52
CA GLY A 18 -18.44 -4.08 -12.03
C GLY A 18 -18.36 -4.21 -13.56
N LYS A 19 -19.35 -3.74 -14.31
CA LYS A 19 -19.44 -3.85 -15.77
C LYS A 19 -19.34 -2.49 -16.46
N ALA A 20 -20.17 -1.54 -16.06
CA ALA A 20 -20.11 -0.18 -16.54
C ALA A 20 -19.21 0.65 -15.62
N TRP A 21 -18.18 1.27 -16.18
CA TRP A 21 -17.23 2.09 -15.46
C TRP A 21 -17.36 3.54 -15.86
N ILE A 22 -17.47 4.41 -14.88
CA ILE A 22 -17.55 5.86 -15.03
C ILE A 22 -16.17 6.42 -14.67
N LYS A 23 -15.62 7.24 -15.55
CA LYS A 23 -14.44 8.01 -15.23
C LYS A 23 -14.85 9.18 -14.34
N GLU A 24 -14.31 9.22 -13.17
CA GLU A 24 -14.41 10.35 -12.25
C GLU A 24 -13.38 11.43 -12.60
N ASP A 25 -13.41 12.57 -11.91
CA ASP A 25 -12.37 13.57 -12.02
C ASP A 25 -11.02 12.98 -11.59
N ASN A 26 -9.95 13.50 -12.18
CA ASN A 26 -8.62 13.10 -11.78
C ASN A 26 -8.36 13.52 -10.33
N ALA A 27 -7.69 12.65 -9.57
CA ALA A 27 -7.30 12.95 -8.22
C ALA A 27 -6.32 14.14 -8.14
N THR A 28 -6.28 14.78 -6.99
CA THR A 28 -5.34 15.89 -6.70
C THR A 28 -3.91 15.42 -6.42
N TRP A 29 -3.72 14.11 -6.12
CA TRP A 29 -2.38 13.51 -5.98
C TRP A 29 -1.73 13.23 -7.34
N SER A 30 -0.39 13.14 -7.38
CA SER A 30 0.38 12.87 -8.60
C SER A 30 0.08 11.50 -9.18
N GLY A 31 0.12 11.36 -10.52
CA GLY A 31 0.04 10.05 -11.18
C GLY A 31 1.06 9.08 -10.60
N ARG A 32 0.66 7.85 -10.29
CA ARG A 32 1.48 6.90 -9.55
C ARG A 32 1.18 5.44 -9.86
N SER A 33 2.17 4.58 -9.65
CA SER A 33 2.02 3.12 -9.65
C SER A 33 2.66 2.50 -8.40
N GLY A 34 2.38 1.23 -8.12
CA GLY A 34 2.93 0.53 -6.95
C GLY A 34 2.47 1.08 -5.60
N HIS A 35 1.41 1.91 -5.60
CA HIS A 35 0.74 2.38 -4.39
C HIS A 35 -0.19 1.31 -3.82
N ALA A 36 -0.57 1.45 -2.57
CA ALA A 36 -1.59 0.61 -1.95
C ALA A 36 -2.86 1.42 -1.63
N VAL A 37 -4.00 0.73 -1.67
CA VAL A 37 -5.31 1.30 -1.34
C VAL A 37 -6.03 0.39 -0.36
N VAL A 38 -6.67 0.99 0.66
CA VAL A 38 -7.54 0.28 1.61
C VAL A 38 -8.77 1.11 1.91
N VAL A 39 -9.82 0.45 2.42
CA VAL A 39 -10.97 1.13 3.03
C VAL A 39 -10.82 1.07 4.55
N TYR A 40 -10.76 2.22 5.20
CA TYR A 40 -10.64 2.31 6.65
C TYR A 40 -11.47 3.48 7.19
N ASN A 41 -12.25 3.23 8.24
CA ASN A 41 -13.15 4.21 8.85
C ASN A 41 -14.03 4.94 7.79
N SER A 42 -14.67 4.16 6.92
CA SER A 42 -15.55 4.63 5.84
C SER A 42 -14.88 5.60 4.85
N LYS A 43 -13.57 5.53 4.71
CA LYS A 43 -12.79 6.29 3.74
C LYS A 43 -11.91 5.38 2.90
N LEU A 44 -11.69 5.78 1.65
CA LEU A 44 -10.61 5.26 0.83
C LEU A 44 -9.30 5.91 1.30
N TRP A 45 -8.26 5.11 1.41
CA TRP A 45 -6.90 5.57 1.73
C TRP A 45 -5.96 5.11 0.65
N ILE A 46 -5.12 6.02 0.14
CA ILE A 46 -4.04 5.71 -0.80
C ILE A 46 -2.71 6.10 -0.17
N MET A 47 -1.70 5.26 -0.31
CA MET A 47 -0.42 5.41 0.37
C MET A 47 0.72 5.10 -0.58
N GLY A 48 1.74 5.95 -0.61
CA GLY A 48 2.99 5.76 -1.34
C GLY A 48 2.83 5.53 -2.83
N GLY A 49 3.66 4.67 -3.37
CA GLY A 49 3.83 4.43 -4.80
C GLY A 49 5.04 5.16 -5.36
N ASN A 50 5.13 5.24 -6.69
CA ASN A 50 6.17 5.96 -7.41
C ASN A 50 5.53 6.81 -8.51
N ASP A 51 5.98 8.05 -8.68
CA ASP A 51 5.47 9.00 -9.68
C ASP A 51 6.42 9.23 -10.87
N ASN A 52 7.35 8.32 -11.08
CA ASN A 52 8.44 8.37 -12.06
C ASN A 52 9.62 9.25 -11.64
N ASN A 53 9.46 10.12 -10.65
CA ASN A 53 10.55 10.95 -10.12
C ASN A 53 11.10 10.39 -8.83
N ALA A 54 10.20 9.90 -7.95
CA ALA A 54 10.55 9.39 -6.63
C ALA A 54 9.57 8.34 -6.13
N ASP A 55 10.03 7.52 -5.18
CA ASP A 55 9.17 6.73 -4.33
C ASP A 55 8.48 7.68 -3.34
N LEU A 56 7.15 7.58 -3.25
CA LEU A 56 6.31 8.54 -2.54
C LEU A 56 6.11 8.13 -1.08
N LYS A 57 5.96 9.13 -0.22
CA LYS A 57 5.68 8.94 1.21
C LYS A 57 4.34 9.53 1.66
N ASP A 58 3.60 10.09 0.73
CA ASP A 58 2.33 10.74 1.03
C ASP A 58 1.22 9.74 1.32
N VAL A 59 0.25 10.21 2.08
CA VAL A 59 -0.96 9.48 2.43
C VAL A 59 -2.14 10.42 2.14
N TRP A 60 -3.14 9.88 1.45
CA TRP A 60 -4.35 10.63 1.12
C TRP A 60 -5.58 9.81 1.52
N SER A 61 -6.66 10.50 1.87
CA SER A 61 -7.95 9.86 2.07
C SER A 61 -9.08 10.59 1.40
N SER A 62 -10.14 9.85 1.08
CA SER A 62 -11.38 10.36 0.50
C SER A 62 -12.59 9.62 1.08
N SER A 63 -13.67 10.33 1.34
CA SER A 63 -14.96 9.74 1.74
C SER A 63 -15.92 9.50 0.56
N ASP A 64 -15.61 10.06 -0.60
CA ASP A 64 -16.46 10.01 -1.80
C ASP A 64 -15.76 9.45 -3.04
N GLY A 65 -14.44 9.24 -2.97
CA GLY A 65 -13.61 8.77 -4.08
C GLY A 65 -13.18 9.88 -5.06
N THR A 66 -13.67 11.10 -4.90
CA THR A 66 -13.42 12.24 -5.80
C THR A 66 -12.65 13.37 -5.11
N SER A 67 -13.04 13.72 -3.91
CA SER A 67 -12.40 14.76 -3.08
C SER A 67 -11.37 14.13 -2.17
N TRP A 68 -10.08 14.48 -2.34
CA TRP A 68 -8.97 13.87 -1.62
C TRP A 68 -8.30 14.86 -0.66
N THR A 69 -8.07 14.42 0.55
CA THR A 69 -7.34 15.16 1.58
C THR A 69 -5.99 14.51 1.82
N GLN A 70 -4.92 15.29 1.69
CA GLN A 70 -3.58 14.83 2.06
C GLN A 70 -3.40 14.88 3.57
N HIS A 71 -2.92 13.78 4.13
CA HIS A 71 -2.52 13.72 5.52
C HIS A 71 -1.06 14.13 5.63
N SER A 72 -0.80 15.21 6.36
CA SER A 72 0.57 15.68 6.59
C SER A 72 1.34 14.66 7.44
N SER A 73 2.33 14.08 6.90
CA SER A 73 3.73 13.90 7.29
C SER A 73 4.08 13.45 8.71
N SER A 74 3.30 12.67 9.41
CA SER A 74 3.84 11.89 10.55
C SER A 74 4.20 10.46 10.17
N VAL A 75 4.28 10.18 8.88
CA VAL A 75 4.77 8.88 8.40
C VAL A 75 6.29 8.80 8.54
N SER A 76 6.76 7.68 9.06
CA SER A 76 8.17 7.46 9.38
C SER A 76 8.96 6.77 8.26
N TRP A 77 8.39 6.64 7.05
CA TRP A 77 9.11 6.11 5.88
C TRP A 77 9.60 7.22 4.95
N ASP A 78 10.65 6.95 4.20
CA ASP A 78 11.27 7.91 3.29
C ASP A 78 10.64 7.95 1.89
N GLY A 79 9.82 6.98 1.56
CA GLY A 79 9.14 6.76 0.30
C GLY A 79 9.14 5.27 -0.01
N MET A 80 8.02 4.74 -0.52
CA MET A 80 7.96 3.33 -0.86
C MET A 80 6.95 3.03 -1.94
N LYS A 81 7.23 1.96 -2.69
CA LYS A 81 6.33 1.35 -3.67
C LYS A 81 6.28 -0.16 -3.51
N ASP A 82 5.36 -0.79 -4.20
CA ASP A 82 5.21 -2.26 -4.27
C ASP A 82 5.08 -2.91 -2.88
N HIS A 83 4.61 -2.13 -1.91
CA HIS A 83 4.20 -2.58 -0.59
C HIS A 83 2.77 -3.10 -0.65
N SER A 84 2.37 -3.88 0.34
CA SER A 84 0.99 -4.28 0.52
C SER A 84 0.38 -3.55 1.70
N ALA A 85 -0.90 -3.19 1.62
CA ALA A 85 -1.64 -2.62 2.72
C ALA A 85 -2.92 -3.42 2.98
N GLN A 86 -3.28 -3.54 4.26
CA GLN A 86 -4.46 -4.25 4.72
C GLN A 86 -5.02 -3.60 5.98
N VAL A 87 -6.34 -3.64 6.15
CA VAL A 87 -6.97 -3.33 7.44
C VAL A 87 -7.04 -4.61 8.25
N PHE A 88 -6.44 -4.60 9.42
CA PHE A 88 -6.40 -5.72 10.33
C PHE A 88 -6.40 -5.22 11.77
N ASP A 89 -7.20 -5.84 12.64
CA ASP A 89 -7.33 -5.49 14.05
C ASP A 89 -7.56 -3.98 14.29
N GLY A 90 -8.50 -3.41 13.53
CA GLY A 90 -8.88 -2.00 13.64
C GLY A 90 -7.82 -0.98 13.22
N LYS A 91 -6.78 -1.40 12.52
CA LYS A 91 -5.68 -0.55 12.05
C LYS A 91 -5.40 -0.75 10.57
N ILE A 92 -4.85 0.26 9.91
CA ILE A 92 -4.21 0.07 8.60
C ILE A 92 -2.81 -0.49 8.85
N TRP A 93 -2.46 -1.56 8.16
CA TRP A 93 -1.11 -2.14 8.14
C TRP A 93 -0.51 -1.98 6.76
N ILE A 94 0.70 -1.46 6.70
CA ILE A 94 1.53 -1.40 5.50
C ILE A 94 2.72 -2.31 5.73
N LEU A 95 2.97 -3.21 4.80
CA LEU A 95 3.95 -4.29 4.96
C LEU A 95 4.96 -4.24 3.83
N GLY A 96 6.24 -4.41 4.15
CA GLY A 96 7.33 -4.52 3.19
C GLY A 96 7.39 -3.37 2.19
N GLY A 97 7.65 -3.70 0.93
CA GLY A 97 7.79 -2.73 -0.15
C GLY A 97 9.24 -2.53 -0.59
N ASN A 98 9.43 -1.52 -1.41
CA ASN A 98 10.72 -1.14 -1.97
C ASN A 98 10.94 0.35 -1.75
N ASP A 99 12.06 0.72 -1.18
CA ASP A 99 12.51 2.07 -0.94
C ASP A 99 13.86 2.26 -1.66
N GLY A 100 13.87 3.07 -2.73
CA GLY A 100 15.07 3.35 -3.52
C GLY A 100 15.79 2.12 -4.07
N GLY A 101 15.08 1.01 -4.33
CA GLY A 101 15.66 -0.26 -4.79
C GLY A 101 15.92 -1.28 -3.67
N THR A 102 15.80 -0.87 -2.40
CA THR A 102 15.96 -1.76 -1.25
C THR A 102 14.62 -2.36 -0.85
N ARG A 103 14.53 -3.69 -0.78
CA ARG A 103 13.34 -4.36 -0.25
C ARG A 103 13.26 -4.18 1.26
N LEU A 104 12.05 -3.93 1.76
CA LEU A 104 11.84 -3.62 3.16
C LEU A 104 11.46 -4.87 3.97
N LYS A 105 11.96 -4.90 5.21
CA LYS A 105 11.62 -5.87 6.26
C LYS A 105 10.95 -5.14 7.42
N LYS A 106 9.99 -4.30 7.12
CA LYS A 106 9.29 -3.45 8.09
C LYS A 106 7.78 -3.55 7.89
N TYR A 107 7.07 -3.18 8.92
CA TYR A 107 5.69 -2.78 8.80
C TYR A 107 5.49 -1.39 9.39
N TYR A 108 4.44 -0.75 8.94
CA TYR A 108 3.89 0.47 9.54
C TYR A 108 2.42 0.21 9.85
N ASN A 109 1.93 0.74 10.95
CA ASN A 109 0.52 0.69 11.24
C ASN A 109 -0.02 2.04 11.68
N PHE A 110 -1.30 2.26 11.39
CA PHE A 110 -2.04 3.47 11.72
C PHE A 110 -3.29 3.11 12.51
N ASP A 111 -3.41 3.63 13.72
CA ASP A 111 -4.53 3.35 14.63
C ASP A 111 -5.71 4.33 14.48
N GLY A 112 -5.66 5.22 13.50
CA GLY A 112 -6.63 6.30 13.27
C GLY A 112 -6.11 7.67 13.70
N THR A 113 -5.00 7.72 14.45
CA THR A 113 -4.39 8.96 14.97
C THR A 113 -2.89 9.02 14.69
N THR A 114 -2.17 7.95 14.94
CA THR A 114 -0.70 7.88 14.86
C THR A 114 -0.20 6.74 14.02
N TRP A 115 0.95 6.96 13.36
CA TRP A 115 1.71 5.93 12.68
C TRP A 115 2.80 5.38 13.59
N SER A 116 2.97 4.08 13.60
CA SER A 116 4.08 3.40 14.24
C SER A 116 4.73 2.39 13.31
N SER A 117 5.97 1.99 13.60
CA SER A 117 6.72 1.06 12.76
C SER A 117 7.56 0.12 13.59
N ALA A 118 7.80 -1.09 13.06
CA ALA A 118 8.77 -2.02 13.58
C ALA A 118 9.31 -2.93 12.46
N SER A 119 10.44 -3.58 12.73
CA SER A 119 10.95 -4.64 11.87
C SER A 119 10.21 -5.95 12.16
N ILE A 120 10.06 -6.78 11.13
CA ILE A 120 9.51 -8.14 11.27
C ILE A 120 10.67 -9.13 11.27
N PRO A 121 11.10 -9.64 12.43
CA PRO A 121 12.32 -10.45 12.52
C PRO A 121 12.25 -11.78 11.78
N SER A 122 11.05 -12.35 11.68
CA SER A 122 10.83 -13.73 11.22
C SER A 122 10.73 -13.89 9.71
N TRP A 123 10.51 -12.83 8.94
CA TRP A 123 10.42 -12.94 7.49
C TRP A 123 11.58 -12.26 6.74
N SER A 124 11.81 -12.65 5.50
CA SER A 124 12.75 -11.96 4.61
C SER A 124 12.13 -10.67 4.07
N GLN A 125 12.98 -9.68 3.81
CA GLN A 125 12.58 -8.46 3.10
C GLN A 125 11.85 -8.79 1.79
N ARG A 126 10.82 -8.03 1.45
CA ARG A 126 10.01 -8.29 0.25
C ARG A 126 9.23 -7.10 -0.27
N SER A 127 8.94 -7.16 -1.57
CA SER A 127 8.00 -6.30 -2.28
C SER A 127 7.14 -7.12 -3.23
N SER A 128 6.14 -6.51 -3.88
CA SER A 128 5.31 -7.15 -4.91
C SER A 128 4.66 -8.45 -4.44
N PHE A 129 4.15 -8.46 -3.23
CA PHE A 129 3.41 -9.57 -2.61
C PHE A 129 1.97 -9.15 -2.32
N VAL A 130 1.16 -10.09 -1.90
CA VAL A 130 -0.19 -9.80 -1.43
C VAL A 130 -0.33 -10.04 0.06
N SER A 131 -1.17 -9.23 0.71
CA SER A 131 -1.62 -9.49 2.07
C SER A 131 -3.15 -9.47 2.13
N TYR A 132 -3.72 -10.17 3.10
CA TYR A 132 -5.15 -10.20 3.35
C TYR A 132 -5.45 -10.57 4.80
N ASP A 133 -6.61 -10.13 5.28
CA ASP A 133 -7.17 -10.53 6.56
C ASP A 133 -8.03 -11.79 6.35
N PHE A 134 -7.69 -12.86 7.05
CA PHE A 134 -8.44 -14.10 7.00
C PHE A 134 -8.30 -14.87 8.33
N ASP A 135 -9.43 -15.32 8.88
CA ASP A 135 -9.50 -16.13 10.08
C ASP A 135 -8.75 -15.53 11.29
N ASN A 136 -8.94 -14.23 11.54
CA ASN A 136 -8.27 -13.45 12.59
C ASN A 136 -6.74 -13.38 12.48
N TYR A 137 -6.19 -13.62 11.30
CA TYR A 137 -4.76 -13.45 11.00
C TYR A 137 -4.57 -12.53 9.81
N LEU A 138 -3.51 -11.74 9.89
CA LEU A 138 -2.97 -11.03 8.75
C LEU A 138 -2.02 -11.96 7.99
N TRP A 139 -2.35 -12.29 6.75
CA TRP A 139 -1.60 -13.20 5.90
C TRP A 139 -0.75 -12.44 4.89
N VAL A 140 0.42 -13.00 4.57
CA VAL A 140 1.33 -12.49 3.56
C VAL A 140 1.80 -13.65 2.68
N VAL A 141 1.67 -13.49 1.37
CA VAL A 141 1.93 -14.57 0.41
C VAL A 141 2.88 -14.10 -0.67
N GLY A 142 3.96 -14.85 -0.85
CA GLY A 142 4.91 -14.68 -1.93
C GLY A 142 5.73 -13.40 -1.89
N GLY A 143 6.00 -12.85 -3.05
CA GLY A 143 6.74 -11.61 -3.26
C GLY A 143 8.13 -11.80 -3.85
N ASP A 144 8.89 -10.72 -3.89
CA ASP A 144 10.25 -10.63 -4.41
C ASP A 144 11.18 -10.10 -3.31
N ASN A 145 12.31 -10.77 -3.07
CA ASN A 145 13.28 -10.38 -2.02
C ASN A 145 14.44 -9.51 -2.52
N GLY A 146 14.50 -9.24 -3.82
CA GLY A 146 15.51 -8.36 -4.41
C GLY A 146 16.91 -8.93 -4.52
N THR A 147 17.14 -10.22 -4.21
CA THR A 147 18.45 -10.84 -4.38
C THR A 147 18.67 -11.28 -5.83
N SER A 148 19.91 -11.21 -6.31
CA SER A 148 20.24 -11.69 -7.66
C SER A 148 20.04 -13.21 -7.75
N GLY A 149 19.38 -13.68 -8.82
CA GLY A 149 19.04 -15.08 -9.03
C GLY A 149 17.53 -15.30 -8.96
N SER A 150 17.06 -16.35 -8.31
CA SER A 150 15.62 -16.56 -8.11
C SER A 150 15.13 -15.70 -6.94
N THR A 151 14.50 -14.58 -7.27
CA THR A 151 14.04 -13.58 -6.32
C THR A 151 12.63 -13.84 -5.81
N HIS A 152 11.87 -14.68 -6.53
CA HIS A 152 10.47 -14.98 -6.21
C HIS A 152 10.35 -15.93 -5.01
N MET A 153 9.47 -15.59 -4.11
CA MET A 153 9.24 -16.31 -2.86
C MET A 153 7.94 -17.13 -2.95
N ASN A 154 7.98 -18.37 -2.46
CA ASN A 154 6.83 -19.26 -2.40
C ASN A 154 6.32 -19.53 -0.97
N ASN A 155 6.77 -18.74 -0.01
CA ASN A 155 6.41 -18.89 1.39
C ASN A 155 5.15 -18.10 1.76
N ILE A 156 4.50 -18.55 2.82
CA ILE A 156 3.32 -17.93 3.40
C ILE A 156 3.62 -17.61 4.87
N TRP A 157 3.25 -16.43 5.29
CA TRP A 157 3.37 -15.98 6.66
C TRP A 157 2.00 -15.57 7.21
N LYS A 158 1.79 -15.75 8.52
CA LYS A 158 0.62 -15.22 9.20
C LYS A 158 1.02 -14.56 10.52
N PHE A 159 0.31 -13.50 10.85
CA PHE A 159 0.45 -12.74 12.09
C PHE A 159 -0.91 -12.73 12.77
N GLY A 160 -1.00 -13.25 13.99
CA GLY A 160 -2.20 -13.19 14.82
C GLY A 160 -2.31 -11.83 15.54
N LYS A 161 -3.49 -11.56 16.07
CA LYS A 161 -3.66 -10.50 17.08
C LYS A 161 -2.74 -10.81 18.27
N THR A 162 -2.07 -9.79 18.76
CA THR A 162 -1.41 -9.89 20.07
C THR A 162 -2.48 -9.64 21.13
N ASP A 163 -2.73 -10.64 21.95
CA ASP A 163 -3.57 -10.52 23.15
C ASP A 163 -3.03 -9.43 24.09
#